data_0c2f795d4a8cda152bb6bd9b7e85c361
#
_entry.id   0c2f795d4a8cda152bb6bd9b7e85c361
#
_cell.length_a   1.000
_cell.length_b   1.000
_cell.length_c   1.000
_cell.angle_alpha   90.00
_cell.angle_beta   90.00
_cell.angle_gamma   90.00
#
_symmetry.space_group_name_H-M   'P 1'
#
loop_
_entity.id
_entity.type
_entity.pdbx_description
1 polymer ?
#
loop_
_entity_poly.entity_id
_entity_poly.type
_entity_poly.pdbx_seq_one_letter_code
_entity_poly.pdbx_strand_id
1 'polypeptide(L)'
;IRNYRCEFTRDELDYLATAPEITVTCDPSNAPIEGYNENTQTASGIAADVLDLVSQYTGLHFRYIKSDSFSDALSKLRSHEINMLTALAHDYSWAEQNHALLTTPYLNSSIVVVRNSKPQSHERDIVALPNSFNLTNSILDNPEYDTEDVVYYDTIEECFQAVLSGSADCTYADNYSANYLLSQVKYRNLSSTTLTAMTEAASFGLSDQCDPRLLSIINKGLACISSEQLDSIVLQNCSYREDPSLLTLVYAYPRISIAIILAVSMTLLSLLLGILLIHSRKTK
;
A
#
# COMPACT_ATOMS: atom_id res chain seq x y z
N ILE A 1 25.66 9.76 20.24
CA ILE A 1 25.15 8.81 19.21
C ILE A 1 25.62 7.43 19.64
N ARG A 2 24.74 6.60 20.25
CA ARG A 2 25.05 5.20 20.50
C ARG A 2 25.05 4.49 19.15
N ASN A 3 26.24 4.08 18.68
CA ASN A 3 26.35 3.10 17.60
C ASN A 3 25.81 1.78 18.14
N TYR A 4 24.55 1.45 17.84
CA TYR A 4 24.03 0.12 18.02
C TYR A 4 24.69 -0.80 17.00
N ARG A 5 25.74 -1.50 17.41
CA ARG A 5 26.31 -2.60 16.64
C ARG A 5 25.43 -3.81 16.90
N CYS A 6 24.85 -4.40 15.84
CA CYS A 6 24.21 -5.70 15.97
C CYS A 6 25.25 -6.74 16.42
N GLU A 7 24.92 -7.52 17.44
CA GLU A 7 25.79 -8.60 17.94
C GLU A 7 25.43 -9.90 17.22
N PHE A 8 26.32 -10.35 16.34
CA PHE A 8 26.18 -11.60 15.62
C PHE A 8 26.98 -12.71 16.30
N THR A 9 26.45 -13.93 16.27
CA THR A 9 27.18 -15.14 16.66
C THR A 9 28.26 -15.45 15.61
N ARG A 10 29.22 -16.32 15.95
CA ARG A 10 30.26 -16.74 15.01
C ARG A 10 29.67 -17.39 13.75
N ASP A 11 28.65 -18.24 13.93
CA ASP A 11 27.96 -18.93 12.84
C ASP A 11 27.23 -17.95 11.91
N GLU A 12 26.62 -16.90 12.46
CA GLU A 12 26.02 -15.81 11.66
C GLU A 12 27.06 -14.97 10.91
N LEU A 13 28.20 -14.69 11.53
CA LEU A 13 29.32 -13.99 10.86
C LEU A 13 29.91 -14.82 9.72
N ASP A 14 30.03 -16.13 9.91
CA ASP A 14 30.48 -17.05 8.87
C ASP A 14 29.47 -17.09 7.70
N TYR A 15 28.16 -17.03 7.99
CA TYR A 15 27.12 -16.90 6.97
C TYR A 15 27.23 -15.55 6.23
N LEU A 16 27.31 -14.45 6.96
CA LEU A 16 27.38 -13.10 6.36
C LEU A 16 28.59 -12.92 5.44
N ALA A 17 29.72 -13.59 5.75
CA ALA A 17 30.92 -13.54 4.91
C ALA A 17 30.72 -14.13 3.50
N THR A 18 29.72 -15.00 3.32
CA THR A 18 29.44 -15.71 2.07
C THR A 18 27.96 -15.61 1.65
N ALA A 19 27.17 -14.78 2.33
CA ALA A 19 25.74 -14.68 2.08
C ALA A 19 25.45 -14.32 0.62
N PRO A 20 24.58 -15.06 -0.07
CA PRO A 20 24.14 -14.70 -1.40
C PRO A 20 23.31 -13.42 -1.35
N GLU A 21 23.12 -12.80 -2.52
CA GLU A 21 22.15 -11.73 -2.67
C GLU A 21 20.73 -12.28 -2.42
N ILE A 22 19.96 -11.60 -1.59
CA ILE A 22 18.62 -12.01 -1.19
C ILE A 22 17.62 -11.39 -2.12
N THR A 23 16.85 -12.23 -2.82
CA THR A 23 15.79 -11.76 -3.72
C THR A 23 14.53 -11.44 -2.94
N VAL A 24 13.99 -10.25 -3.18
CA VAL A 24 12.87 -9.68 -2.45
C VAL A 24 11.81 -9.19 -3.42
N THR A 25 10.54 -9.31 -3.08
CA THR A 25 9.46 -8.64 -3.80
C THR A 25 8.47 -7.97 -2.84
N CYS A 26 7.69 -7.03 -3.38
CA CYS A 26 6.70 -6.24 -2.66
C CYS A 26 5.37 -6.25 -3.41
N ASP A 27 4.29 -5.93 -2.72
CA ASP A 27 3.02 -5.56 -3.36
C ASP A 27 3.06 -4.08 -3.78
N PRO A 28 3.09 -3.77 -5.09
CA PRO A 28 3.18 -2.39 -5.54
C PRO A 28 1.92 -1.55 -5.23
N SER A 29 0.81 -2.18 -4.85
CA SER A 29 -0.47 -1.54 -4.56
C SER A 29 -0.68 -1.18 -3.09
N ASN A 30 0.24 -1.54 -2.20
CA ASN A 30 0.12 -1.40 -0.74
C ASN A 30 0.80 -0.13 -0.19
N ALA A 31 0.69 0.99 -0.92
CA ALA A 31 1.26 2.27 -0.45
C ALA A 31 0.55 2.79 0.81
N PRO A 32 1.27 3.39 1.77
CA PRO A 32 2.70 3.75 1.77
C PRO A 32 3.61 2.67 2.36
N ILE A 33 3.08 1.51 2.76
CA ILE A 33 3.86 0.43 3.38
C ILE A 33 4.82 -0.16 2.35
N GLU A 34 4.32 -0.46 1.17
CA GLU A 34 5.08 -0.99 0.04
C GLU A 34 4.76 -0.20 -1.22
N GLY A 35 5.70 -0.16 -2.14
CA GLY A 35 5.52 0.46 -3.43
C GLY A 35 6.67 0.11 -4.38
N TYR A 36 6.45 0.36 -5.66
CA TYR A 36 7.46 0.15 -6.70
C TYR A 36 7.48 1.35 -7.64
N ASN A 37 8.66 1.91 -7.84
CA ASN A 37 8.86 3.01 -8.76
C ASN A 37 9.29 2.46 -10.14
N GLU A 38 8.39 2.48 -11.10
CA GLU A 38 8.62 1.99 -12.46
C GLU A 38 9.75 2.74 -13.19
N ASN A 39 9.96 4.02 -12.92
CA ASN A 39 10.96 4.83 -13.60
C ASN A 39 12.38 4.50 -13.13
N THR A 40 12.55 4.23 -11.84
CA THR A 40 13.85 3.91 -11.25
C THR A 40 14.05 2.40 -11.07
N GLN A 41 12.99 1.60 -11.27
CA GLN A 41 12.96 0.15 -11.04
C GLN A 41 13.42 -0.22 -9.62
N THR A 42 13.00 0.59 -8.64
CA THR A 42 13.33 0.39 -7.22
C THR A 42 12.07 0.24 -6.40
N ALA A 43 12.14 -0.56 -5.34
CA ALA A 43 11.10 -0.55 -4.32
C ALA A 43 11.11 0.78 -3.56
N SER A 44 9.98 1.10 -2.98
CA SER A 44 9.75 2.29 -2.16
C SER A 44 8.78 1.96 -1.03
N GLY A 45 8.59 2.88 -0.11
CA GLY A 45 7.68 2.70 1.02
C GLY A 45 8.39 2.33 2.32
N ILE A 46 7.62 2.24 3.39
CA ILE A 46 8.12 1.97 4.76
C ILE A 46 8.96 0.69 4.80
N ALA A 47 8.47 -0.38 4.17
CA ALA A 47 9.15 -1.68 4.17
C ALA A 47 10.51 -1.63 3.48
N ALA A 48 10.62 -0.92 2.36
CA ALA A 48 11.88 -0.76 1.64
C ALA A 48 12.91 0.02 2.48
N ASP A 49 12.50 1.15 3.07
CA ASP A 49 13.39 1.98 3.90
C ASP A 49 13.84 1.23 5.18
N VAL A 50 12.95 0.43 5.79
CA VAL A 50 13.31 -0.44 6.93
C VAL A 50 14.33 -1.50 6.50
N LEU A 51 14.13 -2.12 5.32
CA LEU A 51 15.02 -3.14 4.81
C LEU A 51 16.40 -2.57 4.45
N ASP A 52 16.46 -1.32 3.98
CA ASP A 52 17.71 -0.60 3.75
C ASP A 52 18.49 -0.37 5.05
N LEU A 53 17.81 -0.05 6.17
CA LEU A 53 18.46 0.01 7.49
C LEU A 53 18.95 -1.37 7.94
N VAL A 54 18.16 -2.43 7.72
CA VAL A 54 18.61 -3.81 8.01
C VAL A 54 19.85 -4.13 7.20
N SER A 55 19.88 -3.79 5.90
CA SER A 55 21.08 -3.94 5.06
C SER A 55 22.30 -3.22 5.63
N GLN A 56 22.14 -1.96 6.07
CA GLN A 56 23.22 -1.17 6.66
C GLN A 56 23.76 -1.78 7.98
N TYR A 57 22.87 -2.34 8.80
CA TYR A 57 23.26 -2.91 10.10
C TYR A 57 23.84 -4.32 10.00
N THR A 58 23.40 -5.11 9.01
CA THR A 58 23.78 -6.52 8.88
C THR A 58 24.83 -6.77 7.82
N GLY A 59 24.92 -5.91 6.81
CA GLY A 59 25.72 -6.14 5.60
C GLY A 59 25.05 -7.08 4.58
N LEU A 60 23.80 -7.48 4.78
CA LEU A 60 23.05 -8.24 3.79
C LEU A 60 22.72 -7.38 2.56
N HIS A 61 22.71 -8.00 1.39
CA HIS A 61 22.36 -7.35 0.13
C HIS A 61 21.02 -7.87 -0.38
N PHE A 62 20.11 -6.94 -0.67
CA PHE A 62 18.77 -7.25 -1.17
C PHE A 62 18.60 -6.80 -2.62
N ARG A 63 18.01 -7.65 -3.43
CA ARG A 63 17.67 -7.35 -4.82
C ARG A 63 16.17 -7.50 -5.05
N TYR A 64 15.54 -6.41 -5.44
CA TYR A 64 14.11 -6.41 -5.71
C TYR A 64 13.79 -7.04 -7.06
N ILE A 65 12.80 -7.93 -7.06
CA ILE A 65 12.16 -8.51 -8.24
C ILE A 65 10.75 -7.94 -8.29
N LYS A 66 10.36 -7.42 -9.45
CA LYS A 66 9.02 -6.87 -9.64
C LYS A 66 7.95 -7.96 -9.50
N SER A 67 6.86 -7.62 -8.83
CA SER A 67 5.59 -8.35 -8.87
C SER A 67 4.47 -7.42 -9.37
N ASP A 68 3.43 -8.02 -9.94
CA ASP A 68 2.30 -7.26 -10.48
C ASP A 68 1.15 -7.14 -9.46
N SER A 69 1.16 -7.99 -8.43
CA SER A 69 0.15 -8.02 -7.37
C SER A 69 0.65 -8.82 -6.16
N PHE A 70 -0.07 -8.74 -5.04
CA PHE A 70 0.18 -9.59 -3.87
C PHE A 70 0.11 -11.08 -4.21
N SER A 71 -0.85 -11.50 -5.02
CA SER A 71 -1.00 -12.90 -5.44
C SER A 71 0.20 -13.40 -6.26
N ASP A 72 0.73 -12.56 -7.16
CA ASP A 72 1.95 -12.86 -7.91
C ASP A 72 3.17 -12.95 -7.00
N ALA A 73 3.32 -11.98 -6.07
CA ALA A 73 4.38 -11.96 -5.08
C ALA A 73 4.38 -13.25 -4.21
N LEU A 74 3.20 -13.64 -3.73
CA LEU A 74 3.03 -14.86 -2.92
C LEU A 74 3.32 -16.13 -3.73
N SER A 75 2.92 -16.18 -5.00
CA SER A 75 3.23 -17.28 -5.91
C SER A 75 4.74 -17.46 -6.08
N LYS A 76 5.48 -16.35 -6.27
CA LYS A 76 6.94 -16.35 -6.36
C LYS A 76 7.62 -16.83 -5.07
N LEU A 77 7.08 -16.49 -3.90
CA LEU A 77 7.59 -16.99 -2.63
C LEU A 77 7.39 -18.52 -2.51
N ARG A 78 6.16 -19.00 -2.80
CA ARG A 78 5.82 -20.43 -2.74
C ARG A 78 6.60 -21.29 -3.73
N SER A 79 6.92 -20.73 -4.89
CA SER A 79 7.75 -21.41 -5.90
C SER A 79 9.26 -21.30 -5.64
N HIS A 80 9.64 -20.63 -4.56
CA HIS A 80 11.05 -20.35 -4.19
C HIS A 80 11.83 -19.55 -5.25
N GLU A 81 11.12 -18.79 -6.11
CA GLU A 81 11.73 -17.88 -7.07
C GLU A 81 12.34 -16.66 -6.37
N ILE A 82 11.76 -16.28 -5.22
CA ILE A 82 12.26 -15.23 -4.34
C ILE A 82 12.50 -15.77 -2.94
N ASN A 83 13.36 -15.06 -2.21
CA ASN A 83 13.67 -15.41 -0.82
C ASN A 83 12.72 -14.78 0.19
N MET A 84 12.14 -13.60 -0.12
CA MET A 84 11.42 -12.84 0.89
C MET A 84 10.35 -11.92 0.29
N LEU A 85 9.23 -11.77 1.01
CA LEU A 85 8.21 -10.73 0.85
C LEU A 85 8.45 -9.61 1.87
N THR A 86 8.16 -8.36 1.48
CA THR A 86 8.47 -7.19 2.30
C THR A 86 7.40 -6.83 3.33
N ALA A 87 6.14 -7.18 3.12
CA ALA A 87 5.11 -6.98 4.13
C ALA A 87 4.11 -8.15 4.14
N LEU A 88 4.06 -8.83 5.26
CA LEU A 88 3.04 -9.81 5.58
C LEU A 88 2.44 -9.47 6.93
N ALA A 89 1.15 -9.70 7.08
CA ALA A 89 0.54 -9.69 8.41
C ALA A 89 1.22 -10.70 9.32
N HIS A 90 1.45 -10.31 10.57
CA HIS A 90 2.14 -11.13 11.56
C HIS A 90 1.21 -12.23 12.10
N ASP A 91 0.85 -13.16 11.22
CA ASP A 91 0.01 -14.32 11.49
C ASP A 91 0.79 -15.61 11.20
N TYR A 92 1.23 -16.29 12.26
CA TYR A 92 2.01 -17.51 12.14
C TYR A 92 1.23 -18.66 11.50
N SER A 93 -0.09 -18.74 11.73
CA SER A 93 -0.92 -19.80 11.14
C SER A 93 -1.03 -19.65 9.63
N TRP A 94 -1.24 -18.41 9.18
CA TRP A 94 -1.24 -18.09 7.77
C TRP A 94 0.13 -18.31 7.12
N ALA A 95 1.19 -17.88 7.80
CA ALA A 95 2.56 -18.03 7.30
C ALA A 95 2.96 -19.47 7.10
N GLU A 96 2.66 -20.36 8.06
CA GLU A 96 2.91 -21.80 7.96
C GLU A 96 2.20 -22.43 6.75
N GLN A 97 0.93 -22.07 6.52
CA GLN A 97 0.15 -22.54 5.37
C GLN A 97 0.73 -22.06 4.03
N ASN A 98 1.49 -20.98 4.05
CA ASN A 98 2.05 -20.34 2.85
C ASN A 98 3.57 -20.55 2.70
N HIS A 99 4.16 -21.47 3.47
CA HIS A 99 5.60 -21.76 3.44
C HIS A 99 6.48 -20.53 3.72
N ALA A 100 6.02 -19.66 4.63
CA ALA A 100 6.70 -18.45 5.03
C ALA A 100 7.15 -18.49 6.49
N LEU A 101 8.32 -17.93 6.76
CA LEU A 101 8.85 -17.67 8.09
C LEU A 101 8.80 -16.18 8.37
N LEU A 102 8.10 -15.77 9.41
CA LEU A 102 7.94 -14.36 9.75
C LEU A 102 9.09 -13.85 10.62
N THR A 103 9.58 -12.65 10.31
CA THR A 103 10.46 -11.91 11.22
C THR A 103 9.66 -11.37 12.42
N THR A 104 10.36 -10.78 13.40
CA THR A 104 9.71 -9.87 14.34
C THR A 104 9.04 -8.74 13.56
N PRO A 105 7.87 -8.26 14.00
CA PRO A 105 7.18 -7.18 13.30
C PRO A 105 8.01 -5.89 13.35
N TYR A 106 8.07 -5.20 12.21
CA TYR A 106 8.73 -3.91 12.10
C TYR A 106 7.76 -2.72 12.13
N LEU A 107 6.48 -2.96 11.88
CA LEU A 107 5.44 -1.93 11.87
C LEU A 107 4.19 -2.45 12.59
N ASN A 108 3.61 -1.61 13.44
CA ASN A 108 2.32 -1.88 14.07
C ASN A 108 1.33 -0.81 13.63
N SER A 109 0.13 -1.22 13.25
CA SER A 109 -0.92 -0.34 12.78
C SER A 109 -2.24 -0.62 13.50
N SER A 110 -3.08 0.41 13.61
CA SER A 110 -4.48 0.27 14.01
C SER A 110 -5.33 0.10 12.77
N ILE A 111 -6.39 -0.68 12.85
CA ILE A 111 -7.38 -0.75 11.79
C ILE A 111 -8.35 0.42 11.91
N VAL A 112 -8.69 0.99 10.78
CA VAL A 112 -9.68 2.06 10.66
C VAL A 112 -10.80 1.63 9.73
N VAL A 113 -12.02 2.06 10.00
CA VAL A 113 -13.13 2.00 9.07
C VAL A 113 -13.24 3.31 8.31
N VAL A 114 -13.33 3.23 7.00
CA VAL A 114 -13.46 4.40 6.10
C VAL A 114 -14.86 4.42 5.53
N ARG A 115 -15.53 5.58 5.65
CA ARG A 115 -16.89 5.81 5.18
C ARG A 115 -17.00 7.11 4.39
N ASN A 116 -18.02 7.20 3.54
CA ASN A 116 -18.35 8.45 2.87
C ASN A 116 -19.05 9.39 3.87
N SER A 117 -18.66 10.67 3.90
CA SER A 117 -19.29 11.72 4.70
C SER A 117 -20.76 11.98 4.29
N LYS A 118 -21.14 11.53 3.10
CA LYS A 118 -22.52 11.54 2.59
C LYS A 118 -22.93 10.09 2.29
N PRO A 119 -23.30 9.31 3.30
CA PRO A 119 -23.63 7.91 3.11
C PRO A 119 -24.81 7.75 2.16
N GLN A 120 -24.72 6.79 1.28
CA GLN A 120 -25.90 6.23 0.61
C GLN A 120 -26.50 5.23 1.59
N SER A 121 -27.80 5.31 1.86
CA SER A 121 -28.40 4.39 2.79
C SER A 121 -28.80 3.12 2.04
N HIS A 122 -28.01 2.08 2.19
CA HIS A 122 -28.44 0.71 1.94
C HIS A 122 -29.16 0.19 3.19
N GLU A 123 -30.05 -0.79 3.04
CA GLU A 123 -30.72 -1.43 4.19
C GLU A 123 -29.72 -2.12 5.11
N ARG A 124 -28.57 -2.52 4.55
CA ARG A 124 -27.44 -3.15 5.22
C ARG A 124 -26.16 -2.61 4.64
N ASP A 125 -25.12 -2.51 5.48
CA ASP A 125 -23.80 -2.04 5.05
C ASP A 125 -23.14 -3.01 4.05
N ILE A 126 -22.79 -2.50 2.87
CA ILE A 126 -21.92 -3.19 1.91
C ILE A 126 -20.48 -2.85 2.25
N VAL A 127 -19.67 -3.88 2.50
CA VAL A 127 -18.26 -3.72 2.87
C VAL A 127 -17.36 -4.05 1.69
N ALA A 128 -16.51 -3.13 1.30
CA ALA A 128 -15.44 -3.37 0.33
C ALA A 128 -14.17 -3.83 1.05
N LEU A 129 -13.59 -4.96 0.66
CA LEU A 129 -12.31 -5.44 1.20
C LEU A 129 -11.35 -5.83 0.07
N PRO A 130 -10.04 -5.59 0.22
CA PRO A 130 -9.08 -6.14 -0.71
C PRO A 130 -8.94 -7.65 -0.52
N ASN A 131 -8.71 -8.38 -1.62
CA ASN A 131 -8.53 -9.84 -1.61
C ASN A 131 -7.42 -10.32 -0.68
N SER A 132 -6.45 -9.47 -0.36
CA SER A 132 -5.32 -9.74 0.52
C SER A 132 -5.56 -9.38 1.99
N PHE A 133 -6.78 -8.95 2.37
CA PHE A 133 -7.04 -8.47 3.72
C PHE A 133 -7.22 -9.61 4.71
N ASN A 134 -6.25 -9.79 5.61
CA ASN A 134 -6.18 -10.93 6.52
C ASN A 134 -7.18 -10.88 7.69
N LEU A 135 -7.72 -9.71 8.01
CA LEU A 135 -8.66 -9.52 9.11
C LEU A 135 -10.13 -9.69 8.71
N THR A 136 -10.39 -10.17 7.49
CA THR A 136 -11.76 -10.34 6.98
C THR A 136 -12.64 -11.14 7.96
N ASN A 137 -12.18 -12.29 8.43
CA ASN A 137 -12.95 -13.11 9.36
C ASN A 137 -13.18 -12.39 10.70
N SER A 138 -12.16 -11.69 11.22
CA SER A 138 -12.28 -10.91 12.47
C SER A 138 -13.27 -9.77 12.36
N ILE A 139 -13.45 -9.20 11.16
CA ILE A 139 -14.46 -8.16 10.89
C ILE A 139 -15.86 -8.79 10.79
N LEU A 140 -15.99 -9.88 10.05
CA LEU A 140 -17.28 -10.55 9.81
C LEU A 140 -17.84 -11.22 11.06
N ASP A 141 -16.97 -11.76 11.92
CA ASP A 141 -17.37 -12.47 13.13
C ASP A 141 -17.63 -11.51 14.32
N ASN A 142 -17.31 -10.23 14.17
CA ASN A 142 -17.53 -9.25 15.25
C ASN A 142 -18.98 -8.75 15.24
N PRO A 143 -19.75 -9.00 16.32
CA PRO A 143 -21.18 -8.59 16.39
C PRO A 143 -21.38 -7.06 16.43
N GLU A 144 -20.33 -6.26 16.59
CA GLU A 144 -20.39 -4.79 16.49
C GLU A 144 -20.46 -4.31 15.03
N TYR A 145 -20.18 -5.20 14.06
CA TYR A 145 -20.18 -4.87 12.64
C TYR A 145 -21.37 -5.53 11.95
N ASP A 146 -22.29 -4.71 11.52
CA ASP A 146 -23.48 -5.13 10.77
C ASP A 146 -23.08 -5.31 9.30
N THR A 147 -22.42 -6.44 8.98
CA THR A 147 -21.87 -6.70 7.65
C THR A 147 -22.59 -7.90 7.04
N GLU A 148 -23.48 -7.69 6.08
CA GLU A 148 -24.14 -8.80 5.41
C GLU A 148 -23.58 -9.07 4.01
N ASP A 149 -23.03 -8.06 3.33
CA ASP A 149 -22.52 -8.19 1.98
C ASP A 149 -21.08 -7.69 1.87
N VAL A 150 -20.11 -8.59 1.67
CA VAL A 150 -18.73 -8.24 1.40
C VAL A 150 -18.45 -8.34 -0.08
N VAL A 151 -17.89 -7.26 -0.65
CA VAL A 151 -17.41 -7.21 -2.02
C VAL A 151 -15.89 -7.12 -2.01
N TYR A 152 -15.25 -8.03 -2.73
CA TYR A 152 -13.78 -8.07 -2.80
C TYR A 152 -13.27 -7.33 -4.03
N TYR A 153 -12.15 -6.62 -3.83
CA TYR A 153 -11.43 -5.87 -4.85
C TYR A 153 -9.95 -6.29 -4.87
N ASP A 154 -9.24 -5.96 -5.93
CA ASP A 154 -7.83 -6.33 -6.05
C ASP A 154 -6.94 -5.45 -5.17
N THR A 155 -7.32 -4.19 -4.94
CA THR A 155 -6.52 -3.22 -4.19
C THR A 155 -7.35 -2.46 -3.17
N ILE A 156 -6.68 -1.93 -2.14
CA ILE A 156 -7.33 -1.03 -1.16
C ILE A 156 -7.80 0.27 -1.81
N GLU A 157 -7.12 0.75 -2.84
CA GLU A 157 -7.53 1.94 -3.58
C GLU A 157 -8.86 1.74 -4.30
N GLU A 158 -9.11 0.56 -4.88
CA GLU A 158 -10.41 0.21 -5.47
C GLU A 158 -11.52 0.14 -4.43
N CYS A 159 -11.22 -0.34 -3.21
CA CYS A 159 -12.15 -0.28 -2.09
C CYS A 159 -12.53 1.16 -1.74
N PHE A 160 -11.56 2.07 -1.69
CA PHE A 160 -11.82 3.50 -1.47
C PHE A 160 -12.66 4.12 -2.60
N GLN A 161 -12.42 3.73 -3.85
CA GLN A 161 -13.26 4.16 -4.99
C GLN A 161 -14.69 3.63 -4.88
N ALA A 162 -14.88 2.39 -4.43
CA ALA A 162 -16.19 1.80 -4.20
C ALA A 162 -16.95 2.59 -3.13
N VAL A 163 -16.32 2.96 -2.01
CA VAL A 163 -16.93 3.79 -0.96
C VAL A 163 -17.19 5.21 -1.47
N LEU A 164 -16.30 5.79 -2.26
CA LEU A 164 -16.48 7.12 -2.82
C LEU A 164 -17.65 7.19 -3.80
N SER A 165 -17.81 6.17 -4.64
CA SER A 165 -18.88 6.07 -5.64
C SER A 165 -20.25 5.67 -5.02
N GLY A 166 -20.24 5.13 -3.79
CA GLY A 166 -21.43 4.57 -3.14
C GLY A 166 -21.75 3.14 -3.56
N SER A 167 -20.84 2.43 -4.20
CA SER A 167 -20.95 0.99 -4.49
C SER A 167 -20.69 0.13 -3.24
N ALA A 168 -20.07 0.70 -2.21
CA ALA A 168 -19.93 0.16 -0.88
C ALA A 168 -20.14 1.27 0.16
N ASP A 169 -20.56 0.89 1.38
CA ASP A 169 -20.81 1.82 2.48
C ASP A 169 -19.54 2.09 3.29
N CYS A 170 -18.67 1.09 3.39
CA CYS A 170 -17.41 1.22 4.10
C CYS A 170 -16.32 0.30 3.55
N THR A 171 -15.11 0.58 3.96
CA THR A 171 -13.94 -0.29 3.82
C THR A 171 -13.09 -0.24 5.08
N TYR A 172 -12.27 -1.26 5.29
CA TYR A 172 -11.33 -1.35 6.40
C TYR A 172 -9.91 -1.33 5.85
N ALA A 173 -9.04 -0.61 6.53
CA ALA A 173 -7.63 -0.50 6.16
C ALA A 173 -6.78 -0.29 7.40
N ASP A 174 -5.48 -0.52 7.29
CA ASP A 174 -4.53 -0.01 8.27
C ASP A 174 -4.51 1.53 8.25
N ASN A 175 -4.17 2.13 9.37
CA ASN A 175 -4.20 3.59 9.51
C ASN A 175 -3.20 4.32 8.61
N TYR A 176 -2.09 3.70 8.23
CA TYR A 176 -1.08 4.33 7.35
C TYR A 176 -1.58 4.42 5.91
N SER A 177 -2.07 3.31 5.35
CA SER A 177 -2.68 3.28 4.02
C SER A 177 -3.92 4.16 3.94
N ALA A 178 -4.76 4.12 4.97
CA ALA A 178 -5.94 4.99 5.04
C ALA A 178 -5.57 6.48 5.04
N ASN A 179 -4.65 6.91 5.90
CA ASN A 179 -4.21 8.30 5.96
C ASN A 179 -3.53 8.75 4.66
N TYR A 180 -2.70 7.89 4.06
CA TYR A 180 -2.06 8.16 2.78
C TYR A 180 -3.10 8.40 1.67
N LEU A 181 -4.11 7.56 1.56
CA LEU A 181 -5.17 7.72 0.56
C LEU A 181 -6.08 8.93 0.88
N LEU A 182 -6.50 9.10 2.13
CA LEU A 182 -7.35 10.21 2.55
C LEU A 182 -6.69 11.60 2.41
N SER A 183 -5.36 11.66 2.37
CA SER A 183 -4.64 12.91 2.10
C SER A 183 -4.77 13.39 0.65
N GLN A 184 -5.21 12.51 -0.26
CA GLN A 184 -5.44 12.85 -1.67
C GLN A 184 -6.76 13.61 -1.84
N VAL A 185 -6.74 14.70 -2.63
CA VAL A 185 -7.91 15.56 -2.84
C VAL A 185 -9.14 14.83 -3.37
N LYS A 186 -8.93 13.75 -4.15
CA LYS A 186 -10.03 12.94 -4.70
C LYS A 186 -10.88 12.26 -3.61
N TYR A 187 -10.29 11.95 -2.43
CA TYR A 187 -10.96 11.29 -1.31
C TYR A 187 -11.45 12.21 -0.20
N ARG A 188 -11.46 13.53 -0.42
CA ARG A 188 -11.87 14.56 0.57
C ARG A 188 -13.27 14.35 1.17
N ASN A 189 -14.12 13.56 0.52
CA ASN A 189 -15.47 13.23 1.01
C ASN A 189 -15.49 11.96 1.86
N LEU A 190 -14.37 11.28 1.98
CA LEU A 190 -14.24 10.12 2.86
C LEU A 190 -13.65 10.55 4.22
N SER A 191 -13.97 9.78 5.24
CA SER A 191 -13.41 9.95 6.60
C SER A 191 -13.14 8.59 7.22
N SER A 192 -12.16 8.53 8.11
CA SER A 192 -11.82 7.31 8.84
C SER A 192 -12.17 7.42 10.33
N THR A 193 -12.49 6.27 10.92
CA THR A 193 -12.67 6.11 12.36
C THR A 193 -11.84 4.93 12.84
N THR A 194 -11.02 5.12 13.87
CA THR A 194 -10.16 4.06 14.41
C THR A 194 -10.97 3.04 15.20
N LEU A 195 -10.71 1.78 14.96
CA LEU A 195 -11.25 0.68 15.74
C LEU A 195 -10.29 0.35 16.88
N THR A 196 -10.70 0.63 18.11
CA THR A 196 -9.83 0.55 19.30
C THR A 196 -9.37 -0.87 19.65
N ALA A 197 -10.07 -1.89 19.17
CA ALA A 197 -9.79 -3.30 19.49
C ALA A 197 -9.02 -4.05 18.39
N MET A 198 -8.79 -3.42 17.23
CA MET A 198 -8.16 -4.10 16.10
C MET A 198 -6.82 -3.46 15.73
N THR A 199 -5.79 -4.28 15.78
CA THR A 199 -4.43 -3.90 15.38
C THR A 199 -3.85 -4.95 14.44
N GLU A 200 -3.02 -4.53 13.53
CA GLU A 200 -2.26 -5.38 12.64
C GLU A 200 -0.77 -5.07 12.77
N ALA A 201 0.06 -6.10 12.63
CA ALA A 201 1.50 -5.95 12.64
C ALA A 201 2.07 -6.47 11.32
N ALA A 202 2.97 -5.74 10.69
CA ALA A 202 3.65 -6.14 9.48
C ALA A 202 5.05 -6.69 9.76
N SER A 203 5.37 -7.81 9.12
CA SER A 203 6.66 -8.51 9.19
C SER A 203 7.19 -8.80 7.81
N PHE A 204 8.50 -8.98 7.69
CA PHE A 204 9.06 -9.64 6.51
C PHE A 204 8.72 -11.13 6.54
N GLY A 205 8.43 -11.71 5.38
CA GLY A 205 8.15 -13.14 5.23
C GLY A 205 9.21 -13.82 4.39
N LEU A 206 10.04 -14.65 5.00
CA LEU A 206 11.06 -15.43 4.31
C LEU A 206 10.49 -16.76 3.82
N SER A 207 10.97 -17.26 2.67
CA SER A 207 10.70 -18.63 2.26
C SER A 207 11.21 -19.61 3.31
N ASP A 208 10.47 -20.68 3.59
CA ASP A 208 10.86 -21.75 4.51
C ASP A 208 12.10 -22.54 4.06
N GLN A 209 12.53 -22.35 2.80
CA GLN A 209 13.76 -22.92 2.25
C GLN A 209 15.00 -22.04 2.48
N CYS A 210 14.85 -20.85 3.03
CA CYS A 210 15.98 -19.98 3.36
C CYS A 210 16.81 -20.57 4.51
N ASP A 211 18.11 -20.23 4.51
CA ASP A 211 18.98 -20.59 5.63
C ASP A 211 18.40 -20.03 6.96
N PRO A 212 18.23 -20.83 8.00
CA PRO A 212 17.66 -20.39 9.28
C PRO A 212 18.41 -19.21 9.92
N ARG A 213 19.71 -19.05 9.64
CA ARG A 213 20.51 -17.92 10.13
C ARG A 213 20.06 -16.59 9.56
N LEU A 214 19.51 -16.60 8.32
CA LEU A 214 19.02 -15.39 7.67
C LEU A 214 17.89 -14.75 8.49
N LEU A 215 16.92 -15.53 8.97
CA LEU A 215 15.84 -15.04 9.84
C LEU A 215 16.39 -14.39 11.13
N SER A 216 17.35 -15.06 11.77
CA SER A 216 17.98 -14.54 13.00
C SER A 216 18.73 -13.23 12.73
N ILE A 217 19.48 -13.14 11.64
CA ILE A 217 20.26 -11.95 11.25
C ILE A 217 19.32 -10.77 10.95
N ILE A 218 18.26 -11.00 10.19
CA ILE A 218 17.28 -9.95 9.90
C ILE A 218 16.61 -9.45 11.18
N ASN A 219 16.20 -10.35 12.07
CA ASN A 219 15.62 -9.97 13.37
C ASN A 219 16.57 -9.14 14.24
N LYS A 220 17.88 -9.46 14.23
CA LYS A 220 18.90 -8.67 14.91
C LYS A 220 19.09 -7.29 14.25
N GLY A 221 19.02 -7.23 12.92
CA GLY A 221 19.03 -5.97 12.17
C GLY A 221 17.84 -5.09 12.55
N LEU A 222 16.64 -5.66 12.58
CA LEU A 222 15.42 -4.97 13.02
C LEU A 222 15.53 -4.45 14.45
N ALA A 223 16.07 -5.24 15.37
CA ALA A 223 16.28 -4.85 16.76
C ALA A 223 17.29 -3.70 16.94
N CYS A 224 18.13 -3.43 15.95
CA CYS A 224 19.06 -2.30 15.94
C CYS A 224 18.42 -0.99 15.47
N ILE A 225 17.24 -1.03 14.88
CA ILE A 225 16.50 0.16 14.44
C ILE A 225 15.87 0.84 15.66
N SER A 226 16.16 2.12 15.86
CA SER A 226 15.55 2.87 16.95
C SER A 226 14.12 3.31 16.59
N SER A 227 13.30 3.60 17.62
CA SER A 227 11.95 4.13 17.41
C SER A 227 11.97 5.44 16.61
N GLU A 228 12.95 6.31 16.85
CA GLU A 228 13.08 7.58 16.14
C GLU A 228 13.39 7.39 14.65
N GLN A 229 14.17 6.36 14.31
CA GLN A 229 14.45 6.02 12.91
C GLN A 229 13.18 5.49 12.23
N LEU A 230 12.46 4.60 12.89
CA LEU A 230 11.20 4.07 12.37
C LEU A 230 10.15 5.18 12.21
N ASP A 231 9.98 6.05 13.21
CA ASP A 231 9.06 7.19 13.15
C ASP A 231 9.42 8.14 11.99
N SER A 232 10.71 8.37 11.74
CA SER A 232 11.18 9.19 10.61
C SER A 232 10.82 8.55 9.27
N ILE A 233 11.00 7.24 9.12
CA ILE A 233 10.64 6.48 7.92
C ILE A 233 9.13 6.58 7.68
N VAL A 234 8.33 6.32 8.72
CA VAL A 234 6.87 6.38 8.62
C VAL A 234 6.42 7.79 8.21
N LEU A 235 6.92 8.84 8.86
CA LEU A 235 6.56 10.21 8.54
C LEU A 235 6.93 10.59 7.10
N GLN A 236 8.08 10.15 6.62
CA GLN A 236 8.55 10.42 5.26
C GLN A 236 7.66 9.75 4.21
N ASN A 237 7.29 8.50 4.42
CA ASN A 237 6.51 7.71 3.46
C ASN A 237 5.01 8.02 3.52
N CYS A 238 4.45 8.33 4.69
CA CYS A 238 3.04 8.69 4.82
C CYS A 238 2.71 10.11 4.35
N SER A 239 3.73 10.93 4.04
CA SER A 239 3.53 12.28 3.49
C SER A 239 3.26 12.17 1.98
N TYR A 240 1.99 12.06 1.61
CA TYR A 240 1.60 12.09 0.20
C TYR A 240 1.92 13.46 -0.40
N ARG A 241 2.77 13.50 -1.42
CA ARG A 241 2.99 14.68 -2.24
C ARG A 241 2.19 14.53 -3.52
N GLU A 242 1.15 15.34 -3.65
CA GLU A 242 0.45 15.43 -4.94
C GLU A 242 1.37 16.05 -5.98
N ASP A 243 1.73 15.30 -7.00
CA ASP A 243 2.29 15.88 -8.19
C ASP A 243 1.20 16.77 -8.84
N PRO A 244 1.54 18.02 -9.24
CA PRO A 244 0.57 18.91 -9.86
C PRO A 244 0.16 18.37 -11.23
N SER A 245 -0.86 17.53 -11.24
CA SER A 245 -1.46 16.98 -12.47
C SER A 245 -2.74 17.74 -12.83
N LEU A 246 -3.14 17.69 -14.10
CA LEU A 246 -4.43 18.27 -14.53
C LEU A 246 -5.60 17.62 -13.78
N LEU A 247 -5.50 16.33 -13.44
CA LEU A 247 -6.51 15.61 -12.66
C LEU A 247 -6.62 16.16 -11.24
N THR A 248 -5.50 16.44 -10.57
CA THR A 248 -5.47 17.05 -9.24
C THR A 248 -6.16 18.41 -9.25
N LEU A 249 -5.93 19.24 -10.28
CA LEU A 249 -6.60 20.55 -10.44
C LEU A 249 -8.12 20.39 -10.65
N VAL A 250 -8.55 19.40 -11.41
CA VAL A 250 -9.98 19.11 -11.62
C VAL A 250 -10.67 18.75 -10.32
N TYR A 251 -10.05 17.89 -9.50
CA TYR A 251 -10.60 17.50 -8.19
C TYR A 251 -10.55 18.65 -7.16
N ALA A 252 -9.48 19.44 -7.16
CA ALA A 252 -9.33 20.58 -6.25
C ALA A 252 -10.34 21.70 -6.55
N TYR A 253 -10.57 21.98 -7.83
CA TYR A 253 -11.40 23.11 -8.29
C TYR A 253 -12.49 22.69 -9.29
N PRO A 254 -13.44 21.82 -8.95
CA PRO A 254 -14.39 21.25 -9.91
C PRO A 254 -15.25 22.30 -10.63
N ARG A 255 -15.67 23.38 -9.94
CA ARG A 255 -16.47 24.46 -10.55
C ARG A 255 -15.69 25.23 -11.60
N ILE A 256 -14.41 25.50 -11.34
CA ILE A 256 -13.52 26.21 -12.27
C ILE A 256 -13.22 25.31 -13.47
N SER A 257 -12.96 24.04 -13.25
CA SER A 257 -12.69 23.06 -14.30
C SER A 257 -13.87 22.90 -15.25
N ILE A 258 -15.10 22.81 -14.73
CA ILE A 258 -16.33 22.77 -15.53
C ILE A 258 -16.48 24.05 -16.35
N ALA A 259 -16.24 25.23 -15.74
CA ALA A 259 -16.33 26.52 -16.45
C ALA A 259 -15.30 26.60 -17.59
N ILE A 260 -14.08 26.15 -17.39
CA ILE A 260 -13.05 26.11 -18.43
C ILE A 260 -13.45 25.17 -19.57
N ILE A 261 -13.93 23.95 -19.26
CA ILE A 261 -14.37 22.99 -20.29
C ILE A 261 -15.52 23.55 -21.11
N LEU A 262 -16.49 24.22 -20.48
CA LEU A 262 -17.60 24.87 -21.18
C LEU A 262 -17.11 26.01 -22.06
N ALA A 263 -16.20 26.85 -21.58
CA ALA A 263 -15.65 27.94 -22.37
C ALA A 263 -14.89 27.45 -23.60
N VAL A 264 -14.06 26.42 -23.44
CA VAL A 264 -13.33 25.80 -24.56
C VAL A 264 -14.28 25.15 -25.56
N SER A 265 -15.31 24.45 -25.11
CA SER A 265 -16.29 23.81 -25.99
C SER A 265 -17.09 24.85 -26.78
N MET A 266 -17.48 25.99 -26.17
CA MET A 266 -18.16 27.09 -26.85
C MET A 266 -17.26 27.77 -27.93
N THR A 267 -15.98 27.96 -27.63
CA THR A 267 -15.04 28.54 -28.61
C THR A 267 -14.83 27.62 -29.80
N LEU A 268 -14.68 26.29 -29.57
CA LEU A 268 -14.59 25.31 -30.65
C LEU A 268 -15.84 25.26 -31.51
N LEU A 269 -17.01 25.31 -30.89
CA LEU A 269 -18.30 25.33 -31.62
C LEU A 269 -18.44 26.59 -32.47
N SER A 270 -18.06 27.74 -31.95
CA SER A 270 -18.10 29.03 -32.69
C SER A 270 -17.14 29.05 -33.89
N LEU A 271 -15.94 28.47 -33.75
CA LEU A 271 -14.98 28.28 -34.84
C LEU A 271 -15.52 27.35 -35.93
N LEU A 272 -16.12 26.22 -35.51
CA LEU A 272 -16.74 25.27 -36.45
C LEU A 272 -17.86 25.91 -37.25
N LEU A 273 -18.73 26.67 -36.59
CA LEU A 273 -19.80 27.41 -37.22
C LEU A 273 -19.28 28.47 -38.22
N GLY A 274 -18.24 29.18 -37.84
CA GLY A 274 -17.53 30.14 -38.72
C GLY A 274 -16.99 29.51 -39.99
N ILE A 275 -16.33 28.33 -39.85
CA ILE A 275 -15.81 27.57 -41.00
C ILE A 275 -16.96 27.11 -41.92
N LEU A 276 -18.04 26.57 -41.35
CA LEU A 276 -19.21 26.15 -42.11
C LEU A 276 -19.86 27.30 -42.88
N LEU A 277 -19.99 28.48 -42.28
CA LEU A 277 -20.53 29.69 -42.93
C LEU A 277 -19.63 30.16 -44.06
N ILE A 278 -18.31 30.14 -43.90
CA ILE A 278 -17.37 30.51 -44.97
C ILE A 278 -17.46 29.48 -46.12
N HIS A 279 -17.54 28.19 -45.80
CA HIS A 279 -17.66 27.14 -46.81
C HIS A 279 -18.97 27.25 -47.59
N SER A 280 -20.08 27.47 -46.91
CA SER A 280 -21.40 27.69 -47.51
C SER A 280 -21.47 28.93 -48.43
N ARG A 281 -20.69 29.98 -48.14
CA ARG A 281 -20.56 31.17 -48.99
C ARG A 281 -19.69 30.97 -50.24
N LYS A 282 -18.77 29.99 -50.22
CA LYS A 282 -17.92 29.69 -51.38
C LYS A 282 -18.57 28.71 -52.37
N THR A 283 -19.64 28.03 -51.95
CA THR A 283 -20.40 27.06 -52.79
C THR A 283 -21.68 27.66 -53.40
N LYS A 284 -21.94 28.94 -53.15
CA LYS A 284 -22.93 29.78 -53.85
C LYS A 284 -22.20 30.73 -54.78
#